data_97d7128974d7a18fa2b538e0f91178ce
#
_entry.id   97d7128974d7a18fa2b538e0f91178ce
#
_cell.length_a   1.000
_cell.length_b   1.000
_cell.length_c   1.000
_cell.angle_alpha   90.00
_cell.angle_beta   90.00
_cell.angle_gamma   90.00
#
_symmetry.space_group_name_H-M   'P 1'
#
loop_
_entity.id
_entity.type
_entity.pdbx_description
1 polymer ?
#
loop_
_entity_poly.entity_id
_entity_poly.type
_entity_poly.pdbx_seq_one_letter_code
_entity_poly.pdbx_strand_id
1 'polypeptide(L)'
;MSLLILVVDNEPDVEVLFRQQFRRDLRAGRYSMEFAQSAPMAIQRITDAGDESLILILSDINMPGMSGLELLPKAKAMRPDVPTIMITAYGDAETKRKALENGAESLLTKPIDFGSLRSEIDSRVERAA
;
A
#
# COMPACT_ATOMS: atom_id res chain seq x y z
N MET A 1 -19.90 4.76 3.66
CA MET A 1 -18.87 4.63 2.61
C MET A 1 -17.72 3.80 3.16
N SER A 2 -17.33 2.75 2.46
CA SER A 2 -16.22 1.89 2.87
C SER A 2 -14.89 2.47 2.39
N LEU A 3 -13.94 2.61 3.29
CA LEU A 3 -12.58 3.00 2.93
C LEU A 3 -11.73 1.74 2.78
N LEU A 4 -10.91 1.67 1.75
CA LEU A 4 -10.11 0.50 1.42
C LEU A 4 -8.62 0.85 1.35
N ILE A 5 -7.80 0.01 1.96
CA ILE A 5 -6.34 0.07 1.85
C ILE A 5 -5.90 -1.22 1.16
N LEU A 6 -5.11 -1.09 0.09
CA LEU A 6 -4.55 -2.23 -0.62
C LEU A 6 -3.10 -2.42 -0.21
N VAL A 7 -2.76 -3.63 0.24
CA VAL A 7 -1.40 -4.01 0.63
C VAL A 7 -0.87 -5.02 -0.36
N VAL A 8 0.26 -4.73 -0.98
CA VAL A 8 0.88 -5.58 -2.00
C VAL A 8 2.21 -6.09 -1.49
N ASP A 9 2.32 -7.41 -1.29
CA ASP A 9 3.54 -8.05 -0.82
C ASP A 9 3.47 -9.52 -1.18
N ASN A 10 4.56 -10.10 -1.68
CA ASN A 10 4.58 -11.50 -2.08
C ASN A 10 4.72 -12.47 -0.91
N GLU A 11 4.96 -11.99 0.31
CA GLU A 11 5.08 -12.82 1.49
C GLU A 11 3.72 -12.99 2.18
N PRO A 12 3.17 -14.21 2.28
CA PRO A 12 1.86 -14.43 2.90
C PRO A 12 1.79 -13.98 4.37
N ASP A 13 2.92 -14.05 5.08
CA ASP A 13 2.99 -13.67 6.50
C ASP A 13 2.68 -12.19 6.72
N VAL A 14 2.86 -11.36 5.71
CA VAL A 14 2.59 -9.93 5.79
C VAL A 14 1.11 -9.67 6.04
N GLU A 15 0.22 -10.42 5.39
CA GLU A 15 -1.21 -10.29 5.63
C GLU A 15 -1.55 -10.57 7.10
N VAL A 16 -1.01 -11.66 7.66
CA VAL A 16 -1.26 -12.02 9.05
C VAL A 16 -0.79 -10.91 9.98
N LEU A 17 0.40 -10.39 9.74
CA LEU A 17 0.99 -9.33 10.55
C LEU A 17 0.17 -8.05 10.50
N PHE A 18 -0.23 -7.61 9.32
CA PHE A 18 -1.04 -6.40 9.17
C PHE A 18 -2.40 -6.56 9.84
N ARG A 19 -3.05 -7.72 9.69
CA ARG A 19 -4.35 -7.96 10.32
C ARG A 19 -4.25 -7.94 11.85
N GLN A 20 -3.14 -8.39 12.42
CA GLN A 20 -2.89 -8.31 13.84
C GLN A 20 -2.65 -6.86 14.30
N GLN A 21 -1.81 -6.14 13.58
CA GLN A 21 -1.42 -4.78 13.95
C GLN A 21 -2.57 -3.79 13.86
N PHE A 22 -3.47 -3.98 12.90
CA PHE A 22 -4.60 -3.07 12.66
C PHE A 22 -5.94 -3.67 13.06
N ARG A 23 -5.93 -4.71 13.89
CA ARG A 23 -7.13 -5.46 14.27
C ARG A 23 -8.26 -4.59 14.83
N ARG A 24 -7.93 -3.65 15.68
CA ARG A 24 -8.95 -2.77 16.30
C ARG A 24 -9.65 -1.90 15.28
N ASP A 25 -8.87 -1.29 14.39
CA ASP A 25 -9.41 -0.42 13.36
C ASP A 25 -10.25 -1.19 12.35
N LEU A 26 -9.81 -2.39 11.99
CA LEU A 26 -10.55 -3.25 11.07
C LEU A 26 -11.87 -3.71 11.68
N ARG A 27 -11.86 -4.09 12.96
CA ARG A 27 -13.08 -4.50 13.68
C ARG A 27 -14.05 -3.34 13.87
N ALA A 28 -13.53 -2.15 14.07
CA ALA A 28 -14.36 -0.95 14.23
C ALA A 28 -14.94 -0.46 12.90
N GLY A 29 -14.52 -1.04 11.79
CA GLY A 29 -15.02 -0.66 10.47
C GLY A 29 -14.50 0.69 9.98
N ARG A 30 -13.39 1.18 10.53
CA ARG A 30 -12.80 2.44 10.09
C ARG A 30 -12.34 2.36 8.65
N TYR A 31 -11.83 1.20 8.25
CA TYR A 31 -11.42 0.87 6.88
C TYR A 31 -11.28 -0.65 6.77
N SER A 32 -11.20 -1.13 5.55
CA SER A 32 -10.85 -2.52 5.30
C SER A 32 -9.50 -2.59 4.61
N MET A 33 -8.85 -3.75 4.68
CA MET A 33 -7.59 -4.02 4.00
C MET A 33 -7.76 -5.21 3.10
N GLU A 34 -7.30 -5.08 1.87
CA GLU A 34 -7.18 -6.20 0.94
C GLU A 34 -5.71 -6.42 0.63
N PHE A 35 -5.37 -7.65 0.31
CA PHE A 35 -3.97 -8.08 0.13
C PHE A 35 -3.80 -8.69 -1.24
N ALA A 36 -2.75 -8.27 -1.95
CA ALA A 36 -2.36 -8.84 -3.22
C ALA A 36 -0.92 -9.36 -3.09
N GLN A 37 -0.67 -10.57 -3.56
CA GLN A 37 0.64 -11.21 -3.43
C GLN A 37 1.53 -11.00 -4.65
N SER A 38 1.06 -10.27 -5.63
CA SER A 38 1.84 -9.93 -6.83
C SER A 38 1.32 -8.63 -7.44
N ALA A 39 2.12 -8.04 -8.32
CA ALA A 39 1.71 -6.83 -9.01
C ALA A 39 0.51 -7.06 -9.94
N PRO A 40 0.42 -8.16 -10.72
CA PRO A 40 -0.79 -8.44 -11.49
C PRO A 40 -2.03 -8.57 -10.63
N MET A 41 -1.95 -9.23 -9.47
CA MET A 41 -3.06 -9.31 -8.52
C MET A 41 -3.45 -7.94 -8.00
N ALA A 42 -2.46 -7.08 -7.73
CA ALA A 42 -2.72 -5.72 -7.29
C ALA A 42 -3.48 -4.92 -8.34
N ILE A 43 -3.08 -5.04 -9.60
CA ILE A 43 -3.77 -4.37 -10.70
C ILE A 43 -5.22 -4.86 -10.79
N GLN A 44 -5.45 -6.15 -10.64
CA GLN A 44 -6.79 -6.73 -10.64
C GLN A 44 -7.62 -6.19 -9.48
N ARG A 45 -7.04 -6.09 -8.28
CA ARG A 45 -7.73 -5.54 -7.11
C ARG A 45 -8.11 -4.07 -7.32
N ILE A 46 -7.22 -3.29 -7.90
CA ILE A 46 -7.50 -1.87 -8.18
C ILE A 46 -8.65 -1.76 -9.19
N THR A 47 -8.64 -2.61 -10.23
CA THR A 47 -9.70 -2.66 -11.23
C THR A 47 -11.04 -3.05 -10.59
N ASP A 48 -11.03 -4.08 -9.75
CA ASP A 48 -12.24 -4.62 -9.12
C ASP A 48 -12.80 -3.68 -8.04
N ALA A 49 -11.95 -2.85 -7.44
CA ALA A 49 -12.40 -1.89 -6.43
C ALA A 49 -13.44 -0.92 -6.99
N GLY A 50 -13.31 -0.58 -8.28
CA GLY A 50 -14.30 0.25 -8.95
C GLY A 50 -14.60 1.53 -8.18
N ASP A 51 -15.84 1.65 -7.70
CA ASP A 51 -16.31 2.83 -6.96
C ASP A 51 -15.98 2.82 -5.47
N GLU A 52 -15.35 1.76 -4.96
CA GLU A 52 -14.93 1.75 -3.56
C GLU A 52 -13.90 2.85 -3.31
N SER A 53 -13.94 3.39 -2.11
CA SER A 53 -13.00 4.45 -1.73
C SER A 53 -11.64 3.88 -1.39
N LEU A 54 -10.86 3.55 -2.41
CA LEU A 54 -9.46 3.18 -2.23
C LEU A 54 -8.69 4.44 -1.83
N ILE A 55 -8.11 4.44 -0.63
CA ILE A 55 -7.48 5.64 -0.07
C ILE A 55 -5.96 5.55 -0.01
N LEU A 56 -5.40 4.36 -0.11
CA LEU A 56 -3.96 4.16 0.04
C LEU A 56 -3.55 2.82 -0.54
N ILE A 57 -2.40 2.80 -1.22
CA ILE A 57 -1.74 1.58 -1.67
C ILE A 57 -0.39 1.49 -0.96
N LEU A 58 -0.13 0.34 -0.32
CA LEU A 58 1.15 0.01 0.30
C LEU A 58 1.75 -1.12 -0.52
N SER A 59 2.94 -0.94 -1.08
CA SER A 59 3.53 -1.97 -1.94
C SER A 59 4.99 -2.22 -1.61
N ASP A 60 5.32 -3.52 -1.48
CA ASP A 60 6.71 -3.96 -1.45
C ASP A 60 7.35 -3.67 -2.80
N ILE A 61 8.63 -3.33 -2.79
CA ILE A 61 9.39 -3.12 -4.03
C ILE A 61 9.84 -4.45 -4.61
N ASN A 62 10.37 -5.34 -3.77
CA ASN A 62 11.01 -6.58 -4.21
C ASN A 62 10.02 -7.72 -4.32
N MET A 63 9.45 -7.90 -5.50
CA MET A 63 8.52 -8.97 -5.80
C MET A 63 8.96 -9.70 -7.07
N PRO A 64 8.76 -11.03 -7.14
CA PRO A 64 9.07 -11.79 -8.36
C PRO A 64 8.23 -11.29 -9.55
N GLY A 65 8.81 -11.30 -10.72
CA GLY A 65 8.14 -10.80 -11.92
C GLY A 65 8.13 -9.29 -11.92
N MET A 66 6.95 -8.67 -11.94
CA MET A 66 6.83 -7.21 -11.89
C MET A 66 7.13 -6.71 -10.48
N SER A 67 8.12 -5.82 -10.36
CA SER A 67 8.49 -5.22 -9.07
C SER A 67 7.48 -4.14 -8.66
N GLY A 68 7.58 -3.71 -7.39
CA GLY A 68 6.78 -2.60 -6.93
C GLY A 68 7.08 -1.29 -7.65
N LEU A 69 8.33 -1.08 -8.05
CA LEU A 69 8.69 0.12 -8.82
C LEU A 69 8.07 0.11 -10.21
N GLU A 70 7.90 -1.06 -10.81
CA GLU A 70 7.22 -1.21 -12.10
C GLU A 70 5.70 -1.07 -11.95
N LEU A 71 5.15 -1.55 -10.83
CA LEU A 71 3.72 -1.43 -10.53
C LEU A 71 3.31 0.03 -10.32
N LEU A 72 4.16 0.82 -9.68
CA LEU A 72 3.84 2.19 -9.25
C LEU A 72 3.30 3.08 -10.38
N PRO A 73 3.95 3.22 -11.55
CA PRO A 73 3.38 4.05 -12.62
C PRO A 73 2.06 3.51 -13.16
N LYS A 74 1.87 2.19 -13.14
CA LYS A 74 0.62 1.58 -13.58
C LYS A 74 -0.52 1.89 -12.61
N ALA A 75 -0.26 1.78 -11.32
CA ALA A 75 -1.24 2.13 -10.29
C ALA A 75 -1.61 3.62 -10.36
N LYS A 76 -0.62 4.47 -10.57
CA LYS A 76 -0.82 5.92 -10.71
C LYS A 76 -1.65 6.25 -11.95
N ALA A 77 -1.45 5.54 -13.04
CA ALA A 77 -2.23 5.74 -14.26
C ALA A 77 -3.71 5.34 -14.05
N MET A 78 -3.94 4.27 -13.28
CA MET A 78 -5.29 3.79 -12.99
C MET A 78 -6.02 4.66 -11.96
N ARG A 79 -5.31 5.06 -10.91
CA ARG A 79 -5.87 5.86 -9.81
C ARG A 79 -4.89 6.96 -9.41
N PRO A 80 -4.83 8.04 -10.19
CA PRO A 80 -3.91 9.14 -9.90
C PRO A 80 -4.22 9.88 -8.60
N ASP A 81 -5.43 9.73 -8.08
CA ASP A 81 -5.88 10.32 -6.82
C ASP A 81 -5.44 9.53 -5.59
N VAL A 82 -4.96 8.30 -5.76
CA VAL A 82 -4.62 7.43 -4.64
C VAL A 82 -3.12 7.45 -4.39
N PRO A 83 -2.68 7.82 -3.16
CA PRO A 83 -1.26 7.79 -2.84
C PRO A 83 -0.74 6.37 -2.70
N THR A 84 0.53 6.17 -3.07
CA THR A 84 1.22 4.89 -2.92
C THR A 84 2.44 5.10 -2.03
N ILE A 85 2.55 4.28 -0.99
CA ILE A 85 3.73 4.22 -0.12
C ILE A 85 4.47 2.94 -0.47
N MET A 86 5.75 3.06 -0.79
CA MET A 86 6.59 1.90 -1.08
C MET A 86 7.24 1.38 0.19
N ILE A 87 7.44 0.07 0.25
CA ILE A 87 8.07 -0.61 1.39
C ILE A 87 9.22 -1.44 0.85
N THR A 88 10.37 -1.38 1.49
CA THR A 88 11.55 -2.12 1.03
C THR A 88 12.45 -2.53 2.19
N ALA A 89 13.17 -3.63 2.00
CA ALA A 89 14.26 -4.02 2.89
C ALA A 89 15.54 -3.19 2.62
N TYR A 90 15.59 -2.50 1.49
CA TYR A 90 16.75 -1.74 1.02
C TYR A 90 16.41 -0.28 0.90
N GLY A 91 16.56 0.46 2.02
CA GLY A 91 16.21 1.87 2.08
C GLY A 91 17.35 2.81 1.68
N ASP A 92 18.11 2.47 0.65
CA ASP A 92 19.20 3.34 0.20
C ASP A 92 18.67 4.56 -0.55
N ALA A 93 19.55 5.56 -0.72
CA ALA A 93 19.16 6.83 -1.34
C ALA A 93 18.71 6.64 -2.79
N GLU A 94 19.32 5.72 -3.52
CA GLU A 94 18.97 5.44 -4.92
C GLU A 94 17.57 4.86 -5.05
N THR A 95 17.24 3.88 -4.22
CA THR A 95 15.91 3.26 -4.21
C THR A 95 14.85 4.29 -3.84
N LYS A 96 15.12 5.10 -2.83
CA LYS A 96 14.21 6.17 -2.41
C LYS A 96 13.99 7.17 -3.53
N ARG A 97 15.06 7.59 -4.21
CA ARG A 97 14.98 8.52 -5.32
C ARG A 97 14.10 7.99 -6.45
N LYS A 98 14.31 6.72 -6.84
CA LYS A 98 13.53 6.06 -7.89
C LYS A 98 12.05 5.98 -7.52
N ALA A 99 11.75 5.63 -6.27
CA ALA A 99 10.37 5.53 -5.82
C ALA A 99 9.68 6.90 -5.90
N LEU A 100 10.31 7.94 -5.38
CA LEU A 100 9.72 9.29 -5.39
C LEU A 100 9.59 9.84 -6.81
N GLU A 101 10.56 9.60 -7.68
CA GLU A 101 10.49 10.01 -9.08
C GLU A 101 9.35 9.34 -9.85
N ASN A 102 9.00 8.12 -9.48
CA ASN A 102 7.90 7.38 -10.10
C ASN A 102 6.54 7.65 -9.45
N GLY A 103 6.50 8.57 -8.51
CA GLY A 103 5.24 9.05 -7.94
C GLY A 103 4.85 8.46 -6.59
N ALA A 104 5.76 7.75 -5.91
CA ALA A 104 5.51 7.30 -4.55
C ALA A 104 5.44 8.52 -3.61
N GLU A 105 4.53 8.48 -2.67
CA GLU A 105 4.43 9.54 -1.67
C GLU A 105 5.55 9.46 -0.65
N SER A 106 5.92 8.24 -0.26
CA SER A 106 7.03 8.00 0.65
C SER A 106 7.55 6.58 0.51
N LEU A 107 8.64 6.30 1.20
CA LEU A 107 9.28 4.99 1.26
C LEU A 107 9.49 4.62 2.72
N LEU A 108 9.03 3.43 3.11
CA LEU A 108 9.27 2.85 4.42
C LEU A 108 10.28 1.72 4.30
N THR A 109 11.17 1.61 5.27
CA THR A 109 12.17 0.53 5.32
C THR A 109 11.71 -0.55 6.29
N LYS A 110 11.89 -1.81 5.92
CA LYS A 110 11.64 -2.95 6.82
C LYS A 110 12.77 -3.02 7.87
N PRO A 111 12.47 -3.41 9.12
CA PRO A 111 11.14 -3.75 9.65
C PRO A 111 10.25 -2.51 9.77
N ILE A 112 8.96 -2.70 9.46
CA ILE A 112 8.01 -1.59 9.45
C ILE A 112 7.80 -1.05 10.87
N ASP A 113 7.89 0.28 11.02
CA ASP A 113 7.44 0.95 12.23
C ASP A 113 5.92 1.14 12.11
N PHE A 114 5.16 0.25 12.75
CA PHE A 114 3.71 0.27 12.67
C PHE A 114 3.08 1.51 13.30
N GLY A 115 3.77 2.13 14.26
CA GLY A 115 3.31 3.39 14.81
C GLY A 115 3.30 4.51 13.78
N SER A 116 4.40 4.64 13.04
CA SER A 116 4.51 5.62 11.96
C SER A 116 3.52 5.33 10.84
N LEU A 117 3.37 4.06 10.47
CA LEU A 117 2.43 3.65 9.43
C LEU A 117 0.99 3.94 9.85
N ARG A 118 0.65 3.67 11.12
CA ARG A 118 -0.69 3.97 11.63
C ARG A 118 -1.00 5.47 11.54
N SER A 119 -0.03 6.32 11.84
CA SER A 119 -0.20 7.77 11.72
C SER A 119 -0.47 8.19 10.29
N GLU A 120 0.23 7.59 9.33
CA GLU A 120 0.00 7.86 7.90
C GLU A 120 -1.41 7.41 7.48
N ILE A 121 -1.82 6.22 7.91
CA ILE A 121 -3.14 5.68 7.59
C ILE A 121 -4.22 6.57 8.21
N ASP A 122 -4.08 6.93 9.47
CA ASP A 122 -5.06 7.78 10.16
C ASP A 122 -5.23 9.12 9.45
N SER A 123 -4.13 9.71 8.99
CA SER A 123 -4.16 10.95 8.21
C SER A 123 -4.99 10.79 6.93
N ARG A 124 -4.83 9.66 6.22
CA ARG A 124 -5.59 9.39 4.99
C ARG A 124 -7.06 9.15 5.27
N VAL A 125 -7.36 8.43 6.35
CA VAL A 125 -8.75 8.17 6.76
C VAL A 125 -9.45 9.48 7.10
N GLU A 126 -8.79 10.37 7.82
CA GLU A 126 -9.33 11.68 8.18
C GLU A 126 -9.61 12.54 6.95
N ARG A 127 -8.72 12.53 5.96
CA ARG A 127 -8.91 13.28 4.72
C ARG A 127 -10.05 12.74 3.87
N ALA A 128 -10.30 11.43 3.94
CA ALA A 128 -11.36 10.78 3.17
C ALA A 128 -12.73 10.89 3.84
N ALA A 129 -12.79 11.23 5.10
CA ALA A 129 -14.03 11.30 5.87
C ALA A 129 -14.86 12.54 5.54
#